data_60df3c9275d3da47c4759371a0d67e11
#
_entry.id   60df3c9275d3da47c4759371a0d67e11
#
_cell.length_a   1.000
_cell.length_b   1.000
_cell.length_c   1.000
_cell.angle_alpha   90.00
_cell.angle_beta   90.00
_cell.angle_gamma   90.00
#
_symmetry.space_group_name_H-M   'P 1'
#
loop_
_entity.id
_entity.type
_entity.pdbx_description
1 polymer ?
#
loop_
_entity_poly.entity_id
_entity_poly.type
_entity_poly.pdbx_seq_one_letter_code
_entity_poly.pdbx_strand_id
1 'polypeptide(L)'
;DIFFNLWQWLSVLLMLLGAFLVIYLLNFSIPRLMPGDPFDYTSGAAGDDVDAAYSEEQKELLRAYYGLDKPFFPQLRDTIVDNLHGDFGQSIHYKRPVADILLERLPWSLWIMGSTLALSLLLGVALALLCVRRPWADRALYPALSALAEVPPFLTGVLLLFLVAARAAWIPLSGAYTHFAQYDGLWQRLGDILVHSLMPVCALTLVTVPKLFFTARASFFTILGRPYLTNARAKGLTAGRIRTAYILRNAATPIVARFFLSVGGAVGGTILVENVFAYPGLGTVLREAVQYRDYPMLQGVFL
;
A
#
# COMPACT_ATOMS: atom_id res chain seq x y z
N ASP A 1 26.04 -28.02 -13.38
CA ASP A 1 25.13 -27.39 -12.39
C ASP A 1 25.29 -25.86 -12.28
N ILE A 2 26.51 -25.30 -12.37
CA ILE A 2 26.73 -23.85 -12.29
C ILE A 2 26.15 -23.13 -13.52
N PHE A 3 26.29 -23.65 -14.72
CA PHE A 3 25.71 -23.08 -15.95
C PHE A 3 24.20 -23.12 -15.96
N PHE A 4 23.59 -24.18 -15.43
CA PHE A 4 22.15 -24.31 -15.31
C PHE A 4 21.55 -23.26 -14.33
N ASN A 5 22.23 -23.06 -13.18
CA ASN A 5 21.83 -22.02 -12.23
C ASN A 5 22.03 -20.60 -12.81
N LEU A 6 23.12 -20.35 -13.53
CA LEU A 6 23.37 -19.05 -14.15
C LEU A 6 22.29 -18.71 -15.19
N TRP A 7 21.89 -19.70 -16.00
CA TRP A 7 20.85 -19.52 -17.02
C TRP A 7 19.48 -19.26 -16.40
N GLN A 8 19.15 -19.92 -15.29
CA GLN A 8 17.93 -19.65 -14.52
C GLN A 8 17.92 -18.23 -13.95
N TRP A 9 19.01 -17.78 -13.36
CA TRP A 9 19.11 -16.41 -12.84
C TRP A 9 19.02 -15.37 -13.95
N LEU A 10 19.65 -15.62 -15.10
CA LEU A 10 19.57 -14.74 -16.26
C LEU A 10 18.13 -14.66 -16.82
N SER A 11 17.43 -15.79 -16.93
CA SER A 11 16.04 -15.80 -17.40
C SER A 11 15.11 -15.07 -16.45
N VAL A 12 15.29 -15.22 -15.14
CA VAL A 12 14.53 -14.46 -14.13
C VAL A 12 14.81 -12.95 -14.23
N LEU A 13 16.08 -12.58 -14.40
CA LEU A 13 16.46 -11.17 -14.57
C LEU A 13 15.84 -10.56 -15.83
N LEU A 14 15.88 -11.28 -16.95
CA LEU A 14 15.28 -10.83 -18.20
C LEU A 14 13.76 -10.70 -18.10
N MET A 15 13.09 -11.64 -17.40
CA MET A 15 11.66 -11.52 -17.12
C MET A 15 11.33 -10.28 -16.26
N LEU A 16 12.11 -10.02 -15.21
CA LEU A 16 11.92 -8.85 -14.34
C LEU A 16 12.15 -7.55 -15.10
N LEU A 17 13.22 -7.49 -15.92
CA LEU A 17 13.50 -6.33 -16.77
C LEU A 17 12.38 -6.10 -17.81
N GLY A 18 11.89 -7.17 -18.44
CA GLY A 18 10.78 -7.09 -19.38
C GLY A 18 9.48 -6.62 -18.71
N ALA A 19 9.14 -7.15 -17.53
CA ALA A 19 8.00 -6.71 -16.76
C ALA A 19 8.11 -5.23 -16.34
N PHE A 20 9.29 -4.83 -15.85
CA PHE A 20 9.56 -3.43 -15.50
C PHE A 20 9.40 -2.50 -16.69
N LEU A 21 9.95 -2.87 -17.85
CA LEU A 21 9.83 -2.07 -19.08
C LEU A 21 8.36 -1.89 -19.50
N VAL A 22 7.57 -2.96 -19.46
CA VAL A 22 6.14 -2.90 -19.79
C VAL A 22 5.39 -2.00 -18.81
N ILE A 23 5.62 -2.16 -17.50
CA ILE A 23 5.01 -1.32 -16.46
C ILE A 23 5.41 0.14 -16.66
N TYR A 24 6.69 0.42 -16.93
CA TYR A 24 7.19 1.77 -17.17
C TYR A 24 6.53 2.41 -18.41
N LEU A 25 6.42 1.67 -19.52
CA LEU A 25 5.76 2.13 -20.73
C LEU A 25 4.27 2.42 -20.51
N LEU A 26 3.59 1.57 -19.75
CA LEU A 26 2.18 1.79 -19.37
C LEU A 26 2.05 3.04 -18.48
N ASN A 27 2.89 3.17 -17.47
CA ASN A 27 2.91 4.33 -16.58
C ASN A 27 3.14 5.64 -17.36
N PHE A 28 4.04 5.63 -18.34
CA PHE A 28 4.30 6.78 -19.19
C PHE A 28 3.14 7.08 -20.14
N SER A 29 2.51 6.05 -20.71
CA SER A 29 1.49 6.18 -21.77
C SER A 29 0.11 6.52 -21.22
N ILE A 30 -0.30 5.90 -20.10
CA ILE A 30 -1.66 6.04 -19.56
C ILE A 30 -2.05 7.51 -19.31
N PRO A 31 -1.24 8.34 -18.63
CA PRO A 31 -1.59 9.75 -18.41
C PRO A 31 -1.79 10.52 -19.73
N ARG A 32 -0.98 10.21 -20.73
CA ARG A 32 -1.03 10.88 -22.06
C ARG A 32 -2.20 10.45 -22.93
N LEU A 33 -2.79 9.30 -22.65
CA LEU A 33 -4.01 8.81 -23.31
C LEU A 33 -5.29 9.37 -22.65
N MET A 34 -5.18 10.03 -21.52
CA MET A 34 -6.34 10.65 -20.86
C MET A 34 -6.84 11.82 -21.71
N PRO A 35 -8.15 11.89 -22.00
CA PRO A 35 -8.71 12.97 -22.83
C PRO A 35 -8.64 14.32 -22.10
N GLY A 36 -8.25 15.40 -22.78
CA GLY A 36 -8.15 16.80 -22.30
C GLY A 36 -6.73 17.24 -21.96
N ASP A 37 -6.57 18.53 -21.71
CA ASP A 37 -5.29 19.18 -21.44
C ASP A 37 -5.04 19.28 -19.93
N PRO A 38 -3.84 18.97 -19.42
CA PRO A 38 -3.50 19.16 -18.01
C PRO A 38 -3.66 20.62 -17.54
N PHE A 39 -3.51 21.59 -18.44
CA PHE A 39 -3.61 23.02 -18.13
C PHE A 39 -5.04 23.56 -18.10
N ASP A 40 -6.04 22.79 -18.53
CA ASP A 40 -7.45 23.17 -18.39
C ASP A 40 -7.95 23.00 -16.93
N TYR A 41 -7.25 22.22 -16.10
CA TYR A 41 -7.68 21.83 -14.74
C TYR A 41 -6.90 22.51 -13.61
N THR A 42 -5.87 23.29 -13.92
CA THR A 42 -4.99 23.91 -12.91
C THR A 42 -5.55 25.22 -12.34
N SER A 43 -6.53 25.80 -12.97
CA SER A 43 -7.11 27.10 -12.58
C SER A 43 -7.92 27.10 -11.27
N GLY A 44 -8.28 25.93 -10.73
CA GLY A 44 -9.10 25.84 -9.51
C GLY A 44 -8.36 25.46 -8.21
N ALA A 45 -7.02 25.24 -8.26
CA ALA A 45 -6.31 24.60 -7.15
C ALA A 45 -5.84 25.54 -6.01
N ALA A 46 -5.90 26.86 -6.21
CA ALA A 46 -5.36 27.84 -5.25
C ALA A 46 -6.41 28.51 -4.35
N GLY A 47 -7.67 28.05 -4.34
CA GLY A 47 -8.70 28.66 -3.51
C GLY A 47 -9.14 30.07 -3.91
N ASP A 48 -8.60 30.60 -5.01
CA ASP A 48 -9.04 31.84 -5.59
C ASP A 48 -10.18 31.55 -6.58
N ASP A 49 -11.38 32.04 -6.31
CA ASP A 49 -12.58 31.99 -7.14
C ASP A 49 -12.44 32.78 -8.48
N VAL A 50 -11.23 32.84 -9.02
CA VAL A 50 -10.98 33.46 -10.31
C VAL A 50 -10.68 32.35 -11.30
N ASP A 51 -11.66 32.02 -12.15
CA ASP A 51 -11.54 31.27 -13.39
C ASP A 51 -10.57 31.98 -14.38
N ALA A 52 -9.32 32.14 -13.99
CA ALA A 52 -8.28 32.58 -14.89
C ALA A 52 -7.82 31.36 -15.71
N ALA A 53 -8.65 30.97 -16.67
CA ALA A 53 -8.22 30.02 -17.70
C ALA A 53 -6.95 30.58 -18.35
N TYR A 54 -5.89 29.76 -18.42
CA TYR A 54 -4.70 30.13 -19.16
C TYR A 54 -5.07 30.47 -20.60
N SER A 55 -4.50 31.57 -21.16
CA SER A 55 -4.63 31.86 -22.58
C SER A 55 -3.98 30.72 -23.39
N GLU A 56 -4.38 30.54 -24.64
CA GLU A 56 -3.78 29.50 -25.49
C GLU A 56 -2.25 29.69 -25.64
N GLU A 57 -1.79 30.94 -25.71
CA GLU A 57 -0.37 31.24 -25.71
C GLU A 57 0.36 30.80 -24.43
N GLN A 58 -0.27 31.00 -23.27
CA GLN A 58 0.28 30.49 -21.98
C GLN A 58 0.29 28.96 -21.91
N LYS A 59 -0.75 28.28 -22.42
CA LYS A 59 -0.80 26.82 -22.49
C LYS A 59 0.30 26.27 -23.40
N GLU A 60 0.58 26.92 -24.54
CA GLU A 60 1.68 26.52 -25.42
C GLU A 60 3.04 26.65 -24.73
N LEU A 61 3.29 27.75 -24.03
CA LEU A 61 4.51 27.91 -23.22
C LEU A 61 4.65 26.86 -22.14
N LEU A 62 3.57 26.53 -21.45
CA LEU A 62 3.57 25.49 -20.43
C LEU A 62 3.78 24.09 -21.01
N ARG A 63 3.16 23.77 -22.16
CA ARG A 63 3.40 22.51 -22.88
C ARG A 63 4.88 22.38 -23.27
N ALA A 64 5.49 23.44 -23.78
CA ALA A 64 6.91 23.46 -24.10
C ALA A 64 7.79 23.30 -22.84
N TYR A 65 7.45 23.99 -21.75
CA TYR A 65 8.19 23.89 -20.48
C TYR A 65 8.18 22.45 -19.91
N TYR A 66 7.02 21.77 -19.95
CA TYR A 66 6.89 20.39 -19.49
C TYR A 66 7.26 19.35 -20.55
N GLY A 67 7.70 19.80 -21.74
CA GLY A 67 8.09 18.93 -22.86
C GLY A 67 6.94 18.12 -23.45
N LEU A 68 5.70 18.55 -23.25
CA LEU A 68 4.49 17.88 -23.76
C LEU A 68 4.25 18.15 -25.24
N ASP A 69 4.97 19.11 -25.84
CA ASP A 69 4.99 19.41 -27.26
C ASP A 69 5.84 18.44 -28.07
N LYS A 70 6.74 17.68 -27.43
CA LYS A 70 7.64 16.74 -28.09
C LYS A 70 6.90 15.48 -28.56
N PRO A 71 7.33 14.84 -29.66
CA PRO A 71 6.84 13.52 -30.05
C PRO A 71 7.05 12.47 -28.95
N PHE A 72 6.21 11.44 -28.94
CA PHE A 72 6.19 10.41 -27.89
C PHE A 72 7.56 9.79 -27.55
N PHE A 73 8.32 9.37 -28.55
CA PHE A 73 9.61 8.70 -28.32
C PHE A 73 10.70 9.59 -27.74
N PRO A 74 10.93 10.82 -28.25
CA PRO A 74 11.84 11.78 -27.61
C PRO A 74 11.44 12.07 -26.16
N GLN A 75 10.15 12.30 -25.90
CA GLN A 75 9.65 12.55 -24.56
C GLN A 75 9.89 11.37 -23.63
N LEU A 76 9.62 10.14 -24.07
CA LEU A 76 9.89 8.91 -23.30
C LEU A 76 11.38 8.78 -22.95
N ARG A 77 12.26 9.02 -23.94
CA ARG A 77 13.72 8.95 -23.73
C ARG A 77 14.17 9.97 -22.69
N ASP A 78 13.75 11.22 -22.84
CA ASP A 78 14.12 12.30 -21.92
C ASP A 78 13.64 11.95 -20.49
N THR A 79 12.39 11.52 -20.34
CA THR A 79 11.84 11.08 -19.04
C THR A 79 12.62 9.91 -18.43
N ILE A 80 13.06 8.92 -19.24
CA ILE A 80 13.88 7.82 -18.72
C ILE A 80 15.22 8.35 -18.22
N VAL A 81 15.88 9.22 -18.97
CA VAL A 81 17.17 9.80 -18.59
C VAL A 81 17.06 10.62 -17.32
N ASP A 82 16.05 11.46 -17.22
CA ASP A 82 15.81 12.30 -16.04
C ASP A 82 15.52 11.45 -14.79
N ASN A 83 14.65 10.45 -14.92
CA ASN A 83 14.33 9.53 -13.83
C ASN A 83 15.55 8.72 -13.34
N LEU A 84 16.46 8.32 -14.24
CA LEU A 84 17.71 7.63 -13.87
C LEU A 84 18.65 8.54 -13.06
N HIS A 85 18.54 9.86 -13.22
CA HIS A 85 19.27 10.85 -12.41
C HIS A 85 18.51 11.26 -11.13
N GLY A 86 17.32 10.69 -10.90
CA GLY A 86 16.48 11.02 -9.73
C GLY A 86 15.65 12.29 -9.91
N ASP A 87 15.60 12.83 -11.11
CA ASP A 87 14.73 13.97 -11.46
C ASP A 87 13.40 13.44 -12.00
N PHE A 88 12.36 13.54 -11.16
CA PHE A 88 10.99 13.17 -11.53
C PHE A 88 10.19 14.35 -12.11
N GLY A 89 10.87 15.46 -12.39
CA GLY A 89 10.26 16.68 -12.89
C GLY A 89 9.52 17.48 -11.82
N GLN A 90 8.77 18.48 -12.29
CA GLN A 90 7.94 19.34 -11.45
C GLN A 90 6.47 18.96 -11.60
N SER A 91 5.76 18.92 -10.48
CA SER A 91 4.32 18.75 -10.44
C SER A 91 3.63 19.93 -11.09
N ILE A 92 2.68 19.65 -11.97
CA ILE A 92 1.86 20.69 -12.66
C ILE A 92 0.91 21.35 -11.65
N HIS A 93 0.33 20.55 -10.75
CA HIS A 93 -0.64 21.01 -9.76
C HIS A 93 0.02 21.70 -8.57
N TYR A 94 1.01 21.07 -7.95
CA TYR A 94 1.67 21.59 -6.74
C TYR A 94 2.75 22.62 -7.02
N LYS A 95 3.23 22.74 -8.28
CA LYS A 95 4.31 23.64 -8.70
C LYS A 95 5.60 23.49 -7.87
N ARG A 96 5.90 22.24 -7.47
CA ARG A 96 7.05 21.83 -6.66
C ARG A 96 7.68 20.58 -7.27
N PRO A 97 8.97 20.29 -6.97
CA PRO A 97 9.59 19.02 -7.39
C PRO A 97 8.77 17.81 -6.92
N VAL A 98 8.55 16.88 -7.84
CA VAL A 98 7.80 15.64 -7.54
C VAL A 98 8.47 14.84 -6.43
N ALA A 99 9.82 14.73 -6.47
CA ALA A 99 10.59 14.02 -5.45
C ALA A 99 10.32 14.52 -4.03
N ASP A 100 10.26 15.84 -3.85
CA ASP A 100 10.02 16.46 -2.52
C ASP A 100 8.64 16.08 -1.97
N ILE A 101 7.62 16.11 -2.85
CA ILE A 101 6.25 15.76 -2.47
C ILE A 101 6.18 14.27 -2.11
N LEU A 102 6.81 13.41 -2.91
CA LEU A 102 6.85 11.97 -2.65
C LEU A 102 7.54 11.66 -1.32
N LEU A 103 8.68 12.28 -1.04
CA LEU A 103 9.41 12.10 0.23
C LEU A 103 8.62 12.62 1.44
N GLU A 104 7.81 13.65 1.28
CA GLU A 104 6.92 14.17 2.32
C GLU A 104 5.75 13.21 2.62
N ARG A 105 5.20 12.57 1.59
CA ARG A 105 3.98 11.75 1.66
C ARG A 105 4.24 10.26 1.90
N LEU A 106 5.34 9.74 1.37
CA LEU A 106 5.72 8.32 1.48
C LEU A 106 5.77 7.79 2.93
N PRO A 107 6.34 8.52 3.92
CA PRO A 107 6.36 8.03 5.30
C PRO A 107 4.97 7.75 5.88
N TRP A 108 3.95 8.52 5.52
CA TRP A 108 2.58 8.33 5.97
C TRP A 108 1.96 7.04 5.42
N SER A 109 2.13 6.78 4.12
CA SER A 109 1.69 5.52 3.50
C SER A 109 2.44 4.32 4.06
N LEU A 110 3.76 4.42 4.25
CA LEU A 110 4.57 3.36 4.84
C LEU A 110 4.17 3.08 6.29
N TRP A 111 3.79 4.10 7.06
CA TRP A 111 3.30 3.96 8.43
C TRP A 111 2.00 3.15 8.47
N ILE A 112 1.00 3.49 7.67
CA ILE A 112 -0.28 2.76 7.60
C ILE A 112 -0.04 1.32 7.10
N MET A 113 0.70 1.15 6.00
CA MET A 113 0.99 -0.15 5.41
C MET A 113 1.78 -1.04 6.37
N GLY A 114 2.86 -0.51 6.95
CA GLY A 114 3.72 -1.25 7.89
C GLY A 114 2.97 -1.69 9.14
N SER A 115 2.20 -0.77 9.75
CA SER A 115 1.36 -1.06 10.91
C SER A 115 0.31 -2.12 10.59
N THR A 116 -0.36 -2.02 9.44
CA THR A 116 -1.34 -3.00 8.96
C THR A 116 -0.73 -4.38 8.77
N LEU A 117 0.41 -4.47 8.09
CA LEU A 117 1.09 -5.74 7.81
C LEU A 117 1.57 -6.41 9.09
N ALA A 118 2.17 -5.64 10.00
CA ALA A 118 2.62 -6.14 11.30
C ALA A 118 1.44 -6.68 12.13
N LEU A 119 0.37 -5.89 12.26
CA LEU A 119 -0.82 -6.27 13.01
C LEU A 119 -1.52 -7.48 12.38
N SER A 120 -1.62 -7.51 11.05
CA SER A 120 -2.23 -8.62 10.32
C SER A 120 -1.44 -9.91 10.45
N LEU A 121 -0.11 -9.85 10.46
CA LEU A 121 0.75 -11.01 10.69
C LEU A 121 0.54 -11.56 12.11
N LEU A 122 0.59 -10.67 13.10
CA LEU A 122 0.40 -11.06 14.50
C LEU A 122 -0.98 -11.69 14.72
N LEU A 123 -2.05 -11.03 14.28
CA LEU A 123 -3.42 -11.50 14.44
C LEU A 123 -3.67 -12.77 13.62
N GLY A 124 -3.26 -12.81 12.36
CA GLY A 124 -3.46 -13.97 11.48
C GLY A 124 -2.81 -15.24 12.03
N VAL A 125 -1.56 -15.13 12.48
CA VAL A 125 -0.84 -16.26 13.11
C VAL A 125 -1.46 -16.62 14.46
N ALA A 126 -1.81 -15.65 15.30
CA ALA A 126 -2.43 -15.89 16.59
C ALA A 126 -3.78 -16.60 16.47
N LEU A 127 -4.64 -16.16 15.56
CA LEU A 127 -5.94 -16.78 15.29
C LEU A 127 -5.78 -18.20 14.72
N ALA A 128 -4.81 -18.41 13.83
CA ALA A 128 -4.50 -19.74 13.31
C ALA A 128 -4.00 -20.70 14.40
N LEU A 129 -3.16 -20.23 15.33
CA LEU A 129 -2.72 -21.00 16.49
C LEU A 129 -3.88 -21.29 17.47
N LEU A 130 -4.85 -20.39 17.58
CA LEU A 130 -6.07 -20.62 18.37
C LEU A 130 -6.90 -21.76 17.75
N CYS A 131 -7.04 -21.83 16.43
CA CYS A 131 -7.73 -22.90 15.73
C CYS A 131 -7.08 -24.27 15.98
N VAL A 132 -5.75 -24.34 16.03
CA VAL A 132 -5.01 -25.55 16.40
C VAL A 132 -5.35 -26.04 17.83
N ARG A 133 -5.65 -25.10 18.73
CA ARG A 133 -5.95 -25.41 20.13
C ARG A 133 -7.43 -25.72 20.39
N ARG A 134 -8.31 -25.08 19.64
CA ARG A 134 -9.74 -25.03 19.90
C ARG A 134 -10.54 -25.30 18.62
N PRO A 135 -11.05 -26.55 18.43
CA PRO A 135 -11.84 -26.86 17.23
C PRO A 135 -13.08 -25.99 17.03
N TRP A 136 -13.69 -25.47 18.12
CA TRP A 136 -14.81 -24.55 18.02
C TRP A 136 -14.38 -23.20 17.38
N ALA A 137 -13.17 -22.72 17.72
CA ALA A 137 -12.64 -21.50 17.13
C ALA A 137 -12.41 -21.66 15.62
N ASP A 138 -11.96 -22.82 15.18
CA ASP A 138 -11.80 -23.11 13.75
C ASP A 138 -13.12 -23.09 13.01
N ARG A 139 -14.16 -23.71 13.58
CA ARG A 139 -15.51 -23.73 12.99
C ARG A 139 -16.14 -22.33 12.90
N ALA A 140 -15.82 -21.42 13.82
CA ALA A 140 -16.35 -20.08 13.84
C ALA A 140 -15.52 -19.10 12.99
N LEU A 141 -14.20 -19.12 13.14
CA LEU A 141 -13.31 -18.15 12.51
C LEU A 141 -13.14 -18.39 11.01
N TYR A 142 -13.11 -19.66 10.57
CA TYR A 142 -12.92 -19.96 9.14
C TYR A 142 -14.00 -19.31 8.26
N PRO A 143 -15.31 -19.53 8.46
CA PRO A 143 -16.34 -18.90 7.65
C PRO A 143 -16.41 -17.39 7.85
N ALA A 144 -16.21 -16.90 9.07
CA ALA A 144 -16.24 -15.46 9.35
C ALA A 144 -15.13 -14.70 8.61
N LEU A 145 -13.89 -15.23 8.65
CA LEU A 145 -12.76 -14.64 7.95
C LEU A 145 -12.85 -14.87 6.43
N SER A 146 -13.49 -15.96 5.96
CA SER A 146 -13.77 -16.14 4.53
C SER A 146 -14.72 -15.07 4.00
N ALA A 147 -15.78 -14.76 4.72
CA ALA A 147 -16.68 -13.68 4.34
C ALA A 147 -15.98 -12.32 4.36
N LEU A 148 -15.12 -12.08 5.35
CA LEU A 148 -14.39 -10.82 5.46
C LEU A 148 -13.32 -10.65 4.37
N ALA A 149 -12.74 -11.75 3.86
CA ALA A 149 -11.72 -11.73 2.80
C ALA A 149 -12.23 -11.17 1.48
N GLU A 150 -13.53 -11.28 1.23
CA GLU A 150 -14.19 -10.83 0.00
C GLU A 150 -14.59 -9.34 0.04
N VAL A 151 -14.51 -8.71 1.22
CA VAL A 151 -14.88 -7.29 1.37
C VAL A 151 -13.74 -6.41 0.84
N PRO A 152 -14.02 -5.48 -0.10
CA PRO A 152 -13.01 -4.53 -0.57
C PRO A 152 -12.50 -3.61 0.57
N PRO A 153 -11.19 -3.28 0.60
CA PRO A 153 -10.60 -2.45 1.66
C PRO A 153 -11.28 -1.10 1.85
N PHE A 154 -11.64 -0.42 0.76
CA PHE A 154 -12.30 0.89 0.84
C PHE A 154 -13.69 0.80 1.48
N LEU A 155 -14.44 -0.26 1.18
CA LEU A 155 -15.77 -0.48 1.76
C LEU A 155 -15.66 -0.70 3.27
N THR A 156 -14.68 -1.50 3.72
CA THR A 156 -14.38 -1.66 5.15
C THR A 156 -14.04 -0.33 5.80
N GLY A 157 -13.25 0.52 5.11
CA GLY A 157 -12.94 1.88 5.57
C GLY A 157 -14.18 2.73 5.75
N VAL A 158 -15.05 2.78 4.73
CA VAL A 158 -16.31 3.53 4.77
C VAL A 158 -17.24 3.03 5.89
N LEU A 159 -17.38 1.70 6.03
CA LEU A 159 -18.20 1.12 7.11
C LEU A 159 -17.66 1.49 8.49
N LEU A 160 -16.35 1.42 8.72
CA LEU A 160 -15.76 1.82 10.00
C LEU A 160 -15.91 3.32 10.26
N LEU A 161 -15.77 4.15 9.23
CA LEU A 161 -15.98 5.59 9.35
C LEU A 161 -17.39 5.91 9.86
N PHE A 162 -18.45 5.34 9.25
CA PHE A 162 -19.83 5.63 9.60
C PHE A 162 -20.32 4.88 10.83
N LEU A 163 -19.93 3.63 11.04
CA LEU A 163 -20.46 2.81 12.11
C LEU A 163 -19.70 2.99 13.43
N VAL A 164 -18.42 3.35 13.37
CA VAL A 164 -17.54 3.45 14.53
C VAL A 164 -17.07 4.88 14.74
N ALA A 165 -16.32 5.45 13.81
CA ALA A 165 -15.69 6.76 14.01
C ALA A 165 -16.73 7.90 14.18
N ALA A 166 -17.77 7.93 13.37
CA ALA A 166 -18.81 8.95 13.46
C ALA A 166 -19.62 8.90 14.77
N ARG A 167 -19.54 7.79 15.53
CA ARG A 167 -20.23 7.62 16.81
C ARG A 167 -19.33 7.77 18.03
N ALA A 168 -18.02 7.81 17.84
CA ALA A 168 -17.03 7.89 18.91
C ALA A 168 -16.28 9.23 18.82
N ALA A 169 -16.67 10.21 19.60
CA ALA A 169 -16.15 11.59 19.56
C ALA A 169 -14.61 11.70 19.73
N TRP A 170 -13.95 10.65 20.26
CA TRP A 170 -12.50 10.61 20.45
C TRP A 170 -11.75 10.07 19.23
N ILE A 171 -12.47 9.53 18.22
CA ILE A 171 -11.88 9.03 16.99
C ILE A 171 -11.96 10.10 15.90
N PRO A 172 -10.82 10.56 15.36
CA PRO A 172 -10.81 11.49 14.25
C PRO A 172 -11.41 10.86 12.99
N LEU A 173 -12.17 11.65 12.24
CA LEU A 173 -12.82 11.21 11.00
C LEU A 173 -11.87 11.26 9.80
N SER A 174 -10.83 12.12 9.85
CA SER A 174 -9.93 12.37 8.74
C SER A 174 -8.57 12.91 9.19
N GLY A 175 -7.59 12.86 8.29
CA GLY A 175 -6.24 13.39 8.52
C GLY A 175 -5.33 12.43 9.26
N ALA A 176 -4.06 12.83 9.44
CA ALA A 176 -3.04 12.05 10.15
C ALA A 176 -2.69 12.61 11.53
N TYR A 177 -3.11 13.82 11.82
CA TYR A 177 -2.88 14.54 13.07
C TYR A 177 -3.87 15.70 13.19
N THR A 178 -4.03 16.21 14.42
CA THR A 178 -4.92 17.34 14.70
C THR A 178 -4.29 18.64 14.22
N HIS A 179 -4.94 19.31 13.25
CA HIS A 179 -4.48 20.59 12.75
C HIS A 179 -4.49 21.66 13.84
N PHE A 180 -3.46 22.50 13.86
CA PHE A 180 -3.26 23.58 14.84
C PHE A 180 -3.09 23.12 16.31
N ALA A 181 -2.96 21.81 16.58
CA ALA A 181 -2.66 21.34 17.92
C ALA A 181 -1.25 21.78 18.34
N GLN A 182 -1.15 22.31 19.55
CA GLN A 182 0.15 22.57 20.20
C GLN A 182 0.51 21.34 21.04
N TYR A 183 1.63 20.70 20.72
CA TYR A 183 2.10 19.52 21.44
C TYR A 183 3.21 19.92 22.42
N ASP A 184 3.04 19.58 23.69
CA ASP A 184 4.03 19.82 24.73
C ASP A 184 5.23 18.86 24.65
N GLY A 185 5.15 17.85 23.77
CA GLY A 185 6.22 16.87 23.57
C GLY A 185 5.94 15.82 22.52
N LEU A 186 6.98 15.04 22.24
CA LEU A 186 6.99 14.02 21.19
C LEU A 186 5.96 12.93 21.44
N TRP A 187 5.71 12.55 22.68
CA TRP A 187 4.76 11.52 23.06
C TRP A 187 3.31 11.91 22.80
N GLN A 188 2.97 13.17 23.01
CA GLN A 188 1.63 13.70 22.73
C GLN A 188 1.36 13.69 21.21
N ARG A 189 2.35 14.13 20.42
CA ARG A 189 2.27 14.09 18.96
C ARG A 189 2.15 12.65 18.42
N LEU A 190 2.95 11.71 18.95
CA LEU A 190 2.86 10.30 18.57
C LEU A 190 1.50 9.70 18.94
N GLY A 191 0.98 10.05 20.11
CA GLY A 191 -0.36 9.64 20.54
C GLY A 191 -1.45 10.10 19.59
N ASP A 192 -1.40 11.35 19.16
CA ASP A 192 -2.35 11.91 18.19
C ASP A 192 -2.27 11.20 16.84
N ILE A 193 -1.05 10.97 16.30
CA ILE A 193 -0.84 10.21 15.07
C ILE A 193 -1.39 8.78 15.19
N LEU A 194 -1.18 8.12 16.32
CA LEU A 194 -1.69 6.76 16.55
C LEU A 194 -3.22 6.72 16.53
N VAL A 195 -3.87 7.71 17.14
CA VAL A 195 -5.35 7.79 17.17
C VAL A 195 -5.89 8.04 15.77
N HIS A 196 -5.29 8.93 14.99
CA HIS A 196 -5.68 9.18 13.59
C HIS A 196 -5.44 7.98 12.68
N SER A 197 -4.39 7.19 12.96
CA SER A 197 -4.05 5.97 12.20
C SER A 197 -4.95 4.79 12.54
N LEU A 198 -5.69 4.82 13.65
CA LEU A 198 -6.43 3.68 14.17
C LEU A 198 -7.45 3.13 13.16
N MET A 199 -8.29 4.00 12.62
CA MET A 199 -9.33 3.58 11.66
C MET A 199 -8.78 3.08 10.33
N PRO A 200 -7.86 3.81 9.64
CA PRO A 200 -7.21 3.31 8.42
C PRO A 200 -6.52 1.96 8.63
N VAL A 201 -5.73 1.81 9.70
CA VAL A 201 -5.04 0.55 10.02
C VAL A 201 -6.02 -0.57 10.33
N CYS A 202 -7.08 -0.32 11.10
CA CYS A 202 -8.12 -1.31 11.36
C CYS A 202 -8.82 -1.76 10.08
N ALA A 203 -9.19 -0.82 9.19
CA ALA A 203 -9.86 -1.12 7.93
C ALA A 203 -9.02 -2.08 7.05
N LEU A 204 -7.75 -1.77 6.88
CA LEU A 204 -6.83 -2.59 6.10
C LEU A 204 -6.51 -3.91 6.79
N THR A 205 -6.35 -3.92 8.11
CA THR A 205 -6.06 -5.12 8.90
C THR A 205 -7.18 -6.13 8.77
N LEU A 206 -8.44 -5.70 8.88
CA LEU A 206 -9.60 -6.58 8.77
C LEU A 206 -9.60 -7.40 7.47
N VAL A 207 -9.22 -6.81 6.34
CA VAL A 207 -9.18 -7.51 5.04
C VAL A 207 -7.86 -8.21 4.74
N THR A 208 -6.80 -7.91 5.50
CA THR A 208 -5.48 -8.51 5.32
C THR A 208 -5.28 -9.72 6.23
N VAL A 209 -5.83 -9.70 7.44
CA VAL A 209 -5.78 -10.82 8.41
C VAL A 209 -6.23 -12.16 7.81
N PRO A 210 -7.36 -12.24 7.07
CA PRO A 210 -7.80 -13.50 6.49
C PRO A 210 -6.74 -14.17 5.61
N LYS A 211 -6.03 -13.39 4.78
CA LYS A 211 -5.02 -13.89 3.84
C LYS A 211 -3.86 -14.58 4.58
N LEU A 212 -3.39 -13.99 5.67
CA LEU A 212 -2.33 -14.55 6.52
C LEU A 212 -2.84 -15.69 7.38
N PHE A 213 -4.06 -15.56 7.92
CA PHE A 213 -4.73 -16.60 8.69
C PHE A 213 -4.88 -17.91 7.91
N PHE A 214 -5.42 -17.88 6.70
CA PHE A 214 -5.62 -19.09 5.90
C PHE A 214 -4.30 -19.81 5.59
N THR A 215 -3.25 -19.04 5.25
CA THR A 215 -1.93 -19.62 4.99
C THR A 215 -1.33 -20.23 6.26
N ALA A 216 -1.37 -19.51 7.38
CA ALA A 216 -0.86 -19.99 8.65
C ALA A 216 -1.64 -21.22 9.13
N ARG A 217 -2.98 -21.17 9.05
CA ARG A 217 -3.87 -22.28 9.41
C ARG A 217 -3.56 -23.53 8.58
N ALA A 218 -3.53 -23.44 7.26
CA ALA A 218 -3.22 -24.56 6.38
C ALA A 218 -1.85 -25.17 6.70
N SER A 219 -0.84 -24.31 6.90
CA SER A 219 0.51 -24.74 7.27
C SER A 219 0.52 -25.48 8.61
N PHE A 220 -0.15 -24.96 9.63
CA PHE A 220 -0.21 -25.60 10.93
C PHE A 220 -0.91 -26.95 10.90
N PHE A 221 -2.05 -27.08 10.22
CA PHE A 221 -2.75 -28.35 10.11
C PHE A 221 -1.95 -29.39 9.30
N THR A 222 -1.26 -28.98 8.23
CA THR A 222 -0.36 -29.84 7.47
C THR A 222 0.77 -30.39 8.35
N ILE A 223 1.35 -29.55 9.20
CA ILE A 223 2.46 -29.93 10.09
C ILE A 223 1.96 -30.86 11.19
N LEU A 224 0.75 -30.65 11.73
CA LEU A 224 0.18 -31.51 12.77
C LEU A 224 0.05 -32.98 12.37
N GLY A 225 -0.11 -33.27 11.09
CA GLY A 225 -0.12 -34.64 10.53
C GLY A 225 1.25 -35.26 10.31
N ARG A 226 2.36 -34.58 10.61
CA ARG A 226 3.71 -35.10 10.33
C ARG A 226 4.22 -36.06 11.38
N PRO A 227 4.87 -37.22 10.99
CA PRO A 227 5.36 -38.24 11.90
C PRO A 227 6.34 -37.75 12.97
N TYR A 228 7.17 -36.74 12.66
CA TYR A 228 8.16 -36.21 13.59
C TYR A 228 7.53 -35.56 14.84
N LEU A 229 6.26 -35.14 14.78
CA LEU A 229 5.55 -34.66 15.99
C LEU A 229 5.19 -35.79 16.96
N THR A 230 4.91 -36.96 16.45
CA THR A 230 4.70 -38.15 17.29
C THR A 230 5.99 -38.47 18.07
N ASN A 231 7.15 -38.41 17.37
CA ASN A 231 8.43 -38.59 18.02
C ASN A 231 8.74 -37.50 19.06
N ALA A 232 8.36 -36.25 18.77
CA ALA A 232 8.53 -35.14 19.74
C ALA A 232 7.68 -35.35 21.00
N ARG A 233 6.45 -35.86 20.86
CA ARG A 233 5.58 -36.22 21.99
C ARG A 233 6.13 -37.42 22.77
N ALA A 234 6.60 -38.44 22.07
CA ALA A 234 7.22 -39.62 22.70
C ALA A 234 8.47 -39.27 23.53
N LYS A 235 9.20 -38.22 23.12
CA LYS A 235 10.33 -37.65 23.87
C LYS A 235 9.90 -36.81 25.10
N GLY A 236 8.61 -36.72 25.41
CA GLY A 236 8.09 -35.97 26.56
C GLY A 236 8.15 -34.46 26.42
N LEU A 237 8.28 -33.92 25.20
CA LEU A 237 8.33 -32.46 25.01
C LEU A 237 6.98 -31.79 25.36
N THR A 238 7.06 -30.65 26.04
CA THR A 238 5.86 -29.90 26.43
C THR A 238 5.11 -29.37 25.20
N ALA A 239 3.80 -29.25 25.32
CA ALA A 239 2.96 -28.72 24.25
C ALA A 239 3.38 -27.31 23.77
N GLY A 240 3.94 -26.50 24.68
CA GLY A 240 4.51 -25.18 24.36
C GLY A 240 5.70 -25.29 23.40
N ARG A 241 6.67 -26.16 23.75
CA ARG A 241 7.88 -26.39 22.95
C ARG A 241 7.56 -27.01 21.58
N ILE A 242 6.58 -27.91 21.51
CA ILE A 242 6.12 -28.48 20.27
C ILE A 242 5.54 -27.37 19.35
N ARG A 243 4.73 -26.45 19.88
CA ARG A 243 4.16 -25.35 19.11
C ARG A 243 5.20 -24.37 18.58
N THR A 244 6.12 -23.93 19.43
CA THR A 244 7.11 -22.92 19.03
C THR A 244 8.23 -23.49 18.17
N ALA A 245 8.85 -24.59 18.60
CA ALA A 245 10.05 -25.14 17.95
C ALA A 245 9.72 -26.06 16.76
N TYR A 246 8.56 -26.73 16.76
CA TYR A 246 8.22 -27.68 15.70
C TYR A 246 7.11 -27.15 14.76
N ILE A 247 6.02 -26.59 15.30
CA ILE A 247 4.92 -26.13 14.44
C ILE A 247 5.25 -24.76 13.83
N LEU A 248 5.48 -23.74 14.67
CA LEU A 248 5.67 -22.37 14.19
C LEU A 248 6.92 -22.25 13.30
N ARG A 249 8.03 -22.85 13.72
CA ARG A 249 9.29 -22.78 12.94
C ARG A 249 9.15 -23.42 11.57
N ASN A 250 8.50 -24.58 11.45
CA ASN A 250 8.31 -25.24 10.15
C ASN A 250 7.23 -24.58 9.30
N ALA A 251 6.24 -23.91 9.92
CA ALA A 251 5.25 -23.14 9.21
C ALA A 251 5.74 -21.74 8.79
N ALA A 252 6.89 -21.27 9.29
CA ALA A 252 7.39 -19.93 9.03
C ALA A 252 7.59 -19.65 7.53
N THR A 253 8.14 -20.60 6.79
CA THR A 253 8.44 -20.40 5.34
C THR A 253 7.22 -20.00 4.53
N PRO A 254 6.09 -20.74 4.51
CA PRO A 254 4.91 -20.32 3.75
C PRO A 254 4.24 -19.06 4.34
N ILE A 255 4.33 -18.82 5.64
CA ILE A 255 3.79 -17.61 6.27
C ILE A 255 4.59 -16.38 5.82
N VAL A 256 5.92 -16.46 5.85
CA VAL A 256 6.82 -15.39 5.40
C VAL A 256 6.63 -15.12 3.90
N ALA A 257 6.55 -16.15 3.07
CA ALA A 257 6.26 -16.00 1.65
C ALA A 257 4.91 -15.27 1.44
N ARG A 258 3.88 -15.66 2.18
CA ARG A 258 2.57 -14.99 2.10
C ARG A 258 2.63 -13.55 2.58
N PHE A 259 3.40 -13.27 3.63
CA PHE A 259 3.61 -11.91 4.12
C PHE A 259 4.18 -10.99 3.02
N PHE A 260 5.24 -11.40 2.34
CA PHE A 260 5.82 -10.63 1.23
C PHE A 260 4.85 -10.46 0.06
N LEU A 261 4.08 -11.48 -0.29
CA LEU A 261 3.01 -11.35 -1.29
C LEU A 261 1.91 -10.37 -0.85
N SER A 262 1.68 -10.26 0.45
CA SER A 262 0.68 -9.31 0.99
C SER A 262 1.16 -7.86 0.91
N VAL A 263 2.47 -7.59 0.84
CA VAL A 263 3.02 -6.23 0.67
C VAL A 263 2.49 -5.59 -0.60
N GLY A 264 2.59 -6.29 -1.75
CA GLY A 264 2.08 -5.78 -3.03
C GLY A 264 0.58 -5.47 -3.00
N GLY A 265 -0.22 -6.36 -2.39
CA GLY A 265 -1.66 -6.13 -2.23
C GLY A 265 -2.00 -4.98 -1.24
N ALA A 266 -1.14 -4.76 -0.24
CA ALA A 266 -1.31 -3.69 0.73
C ALA A 266 -1.13 -2.30 0.11
N VAL A 267 -0.23 -2.13 -0.86
CA VAL A 267 -0.03 -0.85 -1.57
C VAL A 267 -1.35 -0.37 -2.18
N GLY A 268 -2.01 -1.19 -3.00
CA GLY A 268 -3.29 -0.81 -3.61
C GLY A 268 -4.40 -0.56 -2.59
N GLY A 269 -4.46 -1.38 -1.52
CA GLY A 269 -5.42 -1.19 -0.43
C GLY A 269 -5.21 0.11 0.33
N THR A 270 -3.96 0.45 0.62
CA THR A 270 -3.57 1.67 1.35
C THR A 270 -3.98 2.92 0.58
N ILE A 271 -3.72 2.97 -0.73
CA ILE A 271 -4.13 4.08 -1.61
C ILE A 271 -5.63 4.36 -1.49
N LEU A 272 -6.45 3.32 -1.54
CA LEU A 272 -7.92 3.47 -1.46
C LEU A 272 -8.38 3.92 -0.07
N VAL A 273 -7.81 3.36 0.99
CA VAL A 273 -8.18 3.68 2.38
C VAL A 273 -7.70 5.07 2.79
N GLU A 274 -6.52 5.50 2.34
CA GLU A 274 -6.02 6.87 2.53
C GLU A 274 -7.01 7.90 1.98
N ASN A 275 -7.62 7.63 0.83
CA ASN A 275 -8.63 8.52 0.26
C ASN A 275 -9.93 8.56 1.10
N VAL A 276 -10.35 7.45 1.69
CA VAL A 276 -11.55 7.40 2.56
C VAL A 276 -11.36 8.27 3.80
N PHE A 277 -10.17 8.21 4.41
CA PHE A 277 -9.86 8.95 5.64
C PHE A 277 -9.13 10.29 5.40
N ALA A 278 -9.03 10.74 4.14
CA ALA A 278 -8.24 11.91 3.75
C ALA A 278 -6.84 11.93 4.43
N TYR A 279 -6.21 10.75 4.50
CA TYR A 279 -4.91 10.58 5.12
C TYR A 279 -3.81 11.10 4.18
N PRO A 280 -2.83 11.90 4.64
CA PRO A 280 -1.90 12.63 3.77
C PRO A 280 -0.79 11.75 3.20
N GLY A 281 -1.15 10.62 2.61
CA GLY A 281 -0.24 9.67 1.99
C GLY A 281 -0.17 9.78 0.46
N LEU A 282 0.45 8.77 -0.17
CA LEU A 282 0.57 8.68 -1.63
C LEU A 282 -0.78 8.48 -2.33
N GLY A 283 -1.77 7.88 -1.64
CA GLY A 283 -3.09 7.66 -2.21
C GLY A 283 -3.85 8.96 -2.46
N THR A 284 -3.74 9.94 -1.56
CA THR A 284 -4.35 11.26 -1.75
C THR A 284 -3.64 12.03 -2.87
N VAL A 285 -2.31 11.96 -2.93
CA VAL A 285 -1.52 12.56 -4.01
C VAL A 285 -1.88 11.94 -5.37
N LEU A 286 -2.01 10.61 -5.42
CA LEU A 286 -2.42 9.93 -6.66
C LEU A 286 -3.81 10.36 -7.13
N ARG A 287 -4.78 10.46 -6.23
CA ARG A 287 -6.13 10.94 -6.55
C ARG A 287 -6.08 12.36 -7.13
N GLU A 288 -5.35 13.26 -6.49
CA GLU A 288 -5.22 14.64 -6.94
C GLU A 288 -4.46 14.71 -8.27
N ALA A 289 -3.39 13.94 -8.44
CA ALA A 289 -2.66 13.85 -9.70
C ALA A 289 -3.54 13.34 -10.87
N VAL A 290 -4.44 12.38 -10.62
CA VAL A 290 -5.44 11.94 -11.62
C VAL A 290 -6.45 13.04 -11.90
N GLN A 291 -6.98 13.69 -10.86
CA GLN A 291 -8.01 14.72 -10.98
C GLN A 291 -7.50 15.94 -11.77
N TYR A 292 -6.28 16.38 -11.49
CA TYR A 292 -5.66 17.54 -12.12
C TYR A 292 -4.76 17.19 -13.31
N ARG A 293 -4.70 15.92 -13.72
CA ARG A 293 -3.86 15.43 -14.84
C ARG A 293 -2.40 15.82 -14.72
N ASP A 294 -1.88 15.72 -13.52
CA ASP A 294 -0.48 15.98 -13.23
C ASP A 294 0.39 14.80 -13.67
N TYR A 295 0.83 14.82 -14.93
CA TYR A 295 1.56 13.72 -15.55
C TYR A 295 2.87 13.39 -14.83
N PRO A 296 3.75 14.37 -14.49
CA PRO A 296 4.96 14.08 -13.73
C PRO A 296 4.66 13.44 -12.38
N MET A 297 3.64 13.93 -11.65
CA MET A 297 3.26 13.38 -10.37
C MET A 297 2.70 11.96 -10.49
N LEU A 298 1.85 11.67 -11.48
CA LEU A 298 1.34 10.32 -11.75
C LEU A 298 2.50 9.35 -11.99
N GLN A 299 3.45 9.74 -12.82
CA GLN A 299 4.63 8.91 -13.11
C GLN A 299 5.48 8.68 -11.86
N GLY A 300 5.72 9.71 -11.06
CA GLY A 300 6.51 9.61 -9.85
C GLY A 300 5.89 8.70 -8.79
N VAL A 301 4.56 8.74 -8.62
CA VAL A 301 3.87 7.86 -7.65
C VAL A 301 3.92 6.39 -8.07
N PHE A 302 3.89 6.08 -9.37
CA PHE A 302 3.92 4.70 -9.86
C PHE A 302 5.33 4.12 -10.02
N LEU A 303 6.38 4.94 -10.02
CA LEU A 303 7.79 4.50 -10.00
C LEU A 303 8.28 4.19 -8.60
#